data_6576a025344f49ca25415702d9eaed99
#
_entry.id   6576a025344f49ca25415702d9eaed99
#
_cell.length_a   1.000
_cell.length_b   1.000
_cell.length_c   1.000
_cell.angle_alpha   90.00
_cell.angle_beta   90.00
_cell.angle_gamma   90.00
#
_symmetry.space_group_name_H-M   'P 1'
#
loop_
_entity.id
_entity.type
_entity.pdbx_description
1 polymer ?
#
loop_
_entity_poly.entity_id
_entity_poly.type
_entity_poly.pdbx_seq_one_letter_code
_entity_poly.pdbx_strand_id
1 'polypeptide(L)'
;MTVLIVLFASCLGFRALGALGVEAFAGWSHSAHYALAVMFLFTGFAHFTKMKHDLARMVPGVFPRPLLVIYATGVLEFLGAVGLLLPNFRAPAAFCLIVLLIAMFPANVKAARDRLTLRGKPAAPFWLRAPMQMLFVGLLWWSTAH
;
A
#
# COMPACT_ATOMS: atom_id res chain seq x y z
N MET A 1 11.65 1.88 0.77
CA MET A 1 12.17 1.28 -0.50
C MET A 1 11.61 -0.13 -0.77
N THR A 2 11.52 -1.01 0.23
CA THR A 2 11.00 -2.39 0.04
C THR A 2 9.62 -2.45 -0.64
N VAL A 3 8.71 -1.56 -0.28
CA VAL A 3 7.35 -1.49 -0.86
C VAL A 3 7.38 -1.24 -2.37
N LEU A 4 8.23 -0.31 -2.84
CA LEU A 4 8.41 -0.06 -4.28
C LEU A 4 9.00 -1.27 -5.00
N ILE A 5 9.97 -1.95 -4.38
CA ILE A 5 10.56 -3.16 -4.96
C ILE A 5 9.49 -4.24 -5.12
N VAL A 6 8.66 -4.47 -4.10
CA VAL A 6 7.55 -5.41 -4.16
C VAL A 6 6.59 -5.05 -5.28
N LEU A 7 6.19 -3.78 -5.38
CA LEU A 7 5.27 -3.32 -6.41
C LEU A 7 5.82 -3.53 -7.83
N PHE A 8 7.02 -3.03 -8.11
CA PHE A 8 7.60 -3.13 -9.45
C PHE A 8 7.98 -4.56 -9.83
N ALA A 9 8.56 -5.34 -8.91
CA ALA A 9 8.89 -6.73 -9.16
C ALA A 9 7.63 -7.57 -9.44
N SER A 10 6.57 -7.37 -8.67
CA SER A 10 5.29 -8.04 -8.90
C SER A 10 4.66 -7.61 -10.24
N CYS A 11 4.67 -6.32 -10.55
CA CYS A 11 4.11 -5.81 -11.80
C CYS A 11 4.84 -6.38 -13.03
N LEU A 12 6.17 -6.37 -13.02
CA LEU A 12 6.99 -6.95 -14.08
C LEU A 12 6.81 -8.47 -14.18
N GLY A 13 6.73 -9.17 -13.04
CA GLY A 13 6.47 -10.60 -12.98
C GLY A 13 5.12 -10.95 -13.61
N PHE A 14 4.05 -10.28 -13.25
CA PHE A 14 2.73 -10.49 -13.85
C PHE A 14 2.73 -10.12 -15.34
N ARG A 15 3.40 -9.05 -15.72
CA ARG A 15 3.50 -8.67 -17.13
C ARG A 15 4.28 -9.70 -17.96
N ALA A 16 5.32 -10.29 -17.40
CA ALA A 16 6.04 -11.39 -18.04
C ALA A 16 5.15 -12.64 -18.22
N LEU A 17 4.38 -13.01 -17.19
CA LEU A 17 3.39 -14.10 -17.30
C LEU A 17 2.33 -13.81 -18.37
N GLY A 18 1.87 -12.56 -18.47
CA GLY A 18 0.97 -12.14 -19.54
C GLY A 18 1.58 -12.29 -20.94
N ALA A 19 2.88 -12.00 -21.08
CA ALA A 19 3.61 -12.21 -22.35
C ALA A 19 3.78 -13.71 -22.70
N LEU A 20 3.76 -14.59 -21.70
CA LEU A 20 3.78 -16.03 -21.86
C LEU A 20 2.38 -16.65 -22.13
N GLY A 21 1.34 -15.83 -22.30
CA GLY A 21 0.01 -16.27 -22.69
C GLY A 21 -1.02 -16.35 -21.55
N VAL A 22 -0.70 -15.87 -20.35
CA VAL A 22 -1.69 -15.81 -19.26
C VAL A 22 -2.57 -14.58 -19.47
N GLU A 23 -3.79 -14.76 -19.99
CA GLU A 23 -4.71 -13.68 -20.37
C GLU A 23 -5.02 -12.72 -19.22
N ALA A 24 -5.10 -13.22 -17.97
CA ALA A 24 -5.33 -12.39 -16.79
C ALA A 24 -4.32 -11.27 -16.61
N PHE A 25 -3.12 -11.39 -17.18
CA PHE A 25 -2.01 -10.42 -17.06
C PHE A 25 -1.61 -9.82 -18.41
N ALA A 26 -2.44 -9.94 -19.44
CA ALA A 26 -2.13 -9.50 -20.80
C ALA A 26 -1.93 -7.98 -20.92
N GLY A 27 -2.60 -7.17 -20.05
CA GLY A 27 -2.50 -5.71 -20.05
C GLY A 27 -1.67 -5.15 -18.90
N TRP A 28 -1.10 -3.95 -19.08
CA TRP A 28 -0.38 -3.25 -18.04
C TRP A 28 -1.29 -2.86 -16.86
N SER A 29 -2.55 -2.46 -17.12
CA SER A 29 -3.51 -2.15 -16.06
C SER A 29 -3.86 -3.38 -15.24
N HIS A 30 -4.06 -4.53 -15.88
CA HIS A 30 -4.27 -5.81 -15.20
C HIS A 30 -3.07 -6.19 -14.31
N SER A 31 -1.85 -6.17 -14.88
CA SER A 31 -0.65 -6.46 -14.10
C SER A 31 -0.45 -5.49 -12.93
N ALA A 32 -0.79 -4.21 -13.11
CA ALA A 32 -0.66 -3.19 -12.08
C ALA A 32 -1.62 -3.42 -10.90
N HIS A 33 -2.90 -3.73 -11.13
CA HIS A 33 -3.81 -3.96 -9.99
C HIS A 33 -3.50 -5.24 -9.22
N TYR A 34 -3.04 -6.31 -9.88
CA TYR A 34 -2.54 -7.50 -9.18
C TYR A 34 -1.28 -7.17 -8.36
N ALA A 35 -0.35 -6.38 -8.92
CA ALA A 35 0.84 -5.94 -8.20
C ALA A 35 0.51 -5.05 -7.00
N LEU A 36 -0.48 -4.16 -7.13
CA LEU A 36 -0.99 -3.35 -6.02
C LEU A 36 -1.62 -4.24 -4.94
N ALA A 37 -2.39 -5.25 -5.31
CA ALA A 37 -2.96 -6.21 -4.35
C ALA A 37 -1.84 -6.92 -3.56
N VAL A 38 -0.80 -7.43 -4.24
CA VAL A 38 0.37 -8.04 -3.58
C VAL A 38 1.07 -7.05 -2.65
N MET A 39 1.26 -5.82 -3.10
CA MET A 39 1.87 -4.76 -2.30
C MET A 39 1.05 -4.48 -1.02
N PHE A 40 -0.28 -4.33 -1.13
CA PHE A 40 -1.14 -4.08 0.04
C PHE A 40 -1.24 -5.28 0.96
N LEU A 41 -1.21 -6.52 0.45
CA LEU A 41 -1.07 -7.71 1.29
C LEU A 41 0.23 -7.69 2.07
N PHE A 42 1.34 -7.32 1.42
CA PHE A 42 2.64 -7.24 2.06
C PHE A 42 2.69 -6.14 3.13
N THR A 43 2.17 -4.94 2.84
CA THR A 43 2.13 -3.83 3.81
C THR A 43 1.13 -4.11 4.92
N GLY A 44 -0.06 -4.61 4.59
CA GLY A 44 -1.06 -5.01 5.57
C GLY A 44 -0.53 -6.06 6.55
N PHE A 45 0.24 -7.05 6.07
CA PHE A 45 0.88 -8.04 6.94
C PHE A 45 1.85 -7.40 7.94
N ALA A 46 2.58 -6.35 7.54
CA ALA A 46 3.49 -5.65 8.44
C ALA A 46 2.80 -5.09 9.69
N HIS A 47 1.52 -4.71 9.59
CA HIS A 47 0.70 -4.22 10.72
C HIS A 47 0.45 -5.27 11.82
N PHE A 48 0.61 -6.54 11.51
CA PHE A 48 0.43 -7.65 12.46
C PHE A 48 1.75 -8.24 12.96
N THR A 49 2.90 -7.80 12.42
CA THR A 49 4.23 -8.24 12.84
C THR A 49 4.79 -7.38 13.99
N LYS A 50 6.03 -7.64 14.39
CA LYS A 50 6.75 -6.78 15.36
C LYS A 50 6.86 -5.32 14.91
N MET A 51 6.72 -5.04 13.60
CA MET A 51 6.75 -3.71 13.03
C MET A 51 5.57 -2.83 13.48
N LYS A 52 4.47 -3.43 13.98
CA LYS A 52 3.31 -2.69 14.51
C LYS A 52 3.66 -1.65 15.57
N HIS A 53 4.66 -1.91 16.40
CA HIS A 53 5.10 -0.98 17.44
C HIS A 53 5.81 0.25 16.83
N ASP A 54 6.60 0.06 15.80
CA ASP A 54 7.23 1.17 15.06
C ASP A 54 6.17 1.97 14.32
N LEU A 55 5.22 1.30 13.66
CA LEU A 55 4.10 1.94 12.97
C LEU A 55 3.21 2.73 13.93
N ALA A 56 2.96 2.21 15.13
CA ALA A 56 2.17 2.90 16.16
C ALA A 56 2.79 4.24 16.58
N ARG A 57 4.11 4.37 16.55
CA ARG A 57 4.83 5.63 16.82
C ARG A 57 4.57 6.70 15.75
N MET A 58 4.20 6.29 14.52
CA MET A 58 3.85 7.20 13.43
C MET A 58 2.44 7.79 13.60
N VAL A 59 1.55 7.11 14.33
CA VAL A 59 0.17 7.56 14.53
C VAL A 59 0.17 8.90 15.26
N PRO A 60 -0.60 9.92 14.77
CA PRO A 60 -0.72 11.21 15.45
C PRO A 60 -1.25 11.04 16.89
N GLY A 61 -0.76 11.89 17.80
CA GLY A 61 -1.08 11.81 19.24
C GLY A 61 -2.55 12.08 19.60
N VAL A 62 -3.36 12.52 18.64
CA VAL A 62 -4.82 12.69 18.81
C VAL A 62 -5.55 11.34 18.98
N PHE A 63 -4.93 10.24 18.59
CA PHE A 63 -5.50 8.91 18.73
C PHE A 63 -5.01 8.25 20.03
N PRO A 64 -5.91 8.00 21.01
CA PRO A 64 -5.52 7.47 22.32
C PRO A 64 -5.04 6.00 22.27
N ARG A 65 -5.37 5.29 21.20
CA ARG A 65 -5.04 3.86 21.02
C ARG A 65 -4.35 3.61 19.68
N PRO A 66 -3.06 3.97 19.53
CA PRO A 66 -2.36 3.88 18.25
C PRO A 66 -2.28 2.45 17.70
N LEU A 67 -2.14 1.43 18.54
CA LEU A 67 -2.14 0.03 18.09
C LEU A 67 -3.47 -0.40 17.47
N LEU A 68 -4.59 0.09 17.99
CA LEU A 68 -5.90 -0.18 17.39
C LEU A 68 -6.01 0.41 15.98
N VAL A 69 -5.50 1.63 15.80
CA VAL A 69 -5.43 2.27 14.48
C VAL A 69 -4.59 1.43 13.52
N ILE A 70 -3.43 0.92 13.97
CA ILE A 70 -2.55 0.07 13.16
C ILE A 70 -3.25 -1.23 12.75
N TYR A 71 -3.93 -1.91 13.69
CA TYR A 71 -4.68 -3.12 13.33
C TYR A 71 -5.84 -2.83 12.38
N ALA A 72 -6.59 -1.76 12.61
CA ALA A 72 -7.69 -1.37 11.74
C ALA A 72 -7.20 -1.07 10.31
N THR A 73 -6.13 -0.29 10.16
CA THR A 73 -5.55 0.01 8.85
C THR A 73 -5.02 -1.24 8.15
N GLY A 74 -4.36 -2.14 8.89
CA GLY A 74 -3.90 -3.43 8.34
C GLY A 74 -5.04 -4.29 7.81
N VAL A 75 -6.16 -4.39 8.56
CA VAL A 75 -7.36 -5.10 8.09
C VAL A 75 -7.94 -4.45 6.84
N LEU A 76 -8.02 -3.11 6.80
CA LEU A 76 -8.53 -2.39 5.64
C LEU A 76 -7.63 -2.57 4.41
N GLU A 77 -6.30 -2.62 4.58
CA GLU A 77 -5.37 -2.95 3.50
C GLU A 77 -5.61 -4.37 2.96
N PHE A 78 -5.81 -5.37 3.84
CA PHE A 78 -6.14 -6.73 3.40
C PHE A 78 -7.46 -6.80 2.64
N LEU A 79 -8.52 -6.20 3.19
CA LEU A 79 -9.82 -6.18 2.53
C LEU A 79 -9.76 -5.46 1.17
N GLY A 80 -9.04 -4.34 1.12
CA GLY A 80 -8.80 -3.62 -0.12
C GLY A 80 -8.02 -4.45 -1.14
N ALA A 81 -6.96 -5.13 -0.71
CA ALA A 81 -6.17 -6.01 -1.58
C ALA A 81 -7.00 -7.16 -2.15
N VAL A 82 -7.80 -7.83 -1.32
CA VAL A 82 -8.73 -8.88 -1.78
C VAL A 82 -9.78 -8.29 -2.73
N GLY A 83 -10.33 -7.12 -2.41
CA GLY A 83 -11.29 -6.42 -3.27
C GLY A 83 -10.74 -6.07 -4.65
N LEU A 84 -9.44 -5.71 -4.75
CA LEU A 84 -8.78 -5.47 -6.04
C LEU A 84 -8.73 -6.72 -6.93
N LEU A 85 -8.67 -7.92 -6.32
CA LEU A 85 -8.63 -9.18 -7.05
C LEU A 85 -10.01 -9.62 -7.56
N LEU A 86 -11.09 -9.10 -6.97
CA LEU A 86 -12.45 -9.44 -7.32
C LEU A 86 -13.01 -8.43 -8.35
N PRO A 87 -13.38 -8.85 -9.58
CA PRO A 87 -13.80 -7.94 -10.65
C PRO A 87 -14.91 -6.97 -10.23
N ASN A 88 -15.91 -7.44 -9.51
CA ASN A 88 -17.07 -6.64 -9.09
C ASN A 88 -16.76 -5.65 -7.95
N PHE A 89 -15.67 -5.86 -7.19
CA PHE A 89 -15.27 -5.05 -6.05
C PHE A 89 -14.03 -4.21 -6.32
N ARG A 90 -13.42 -4.33 -7.48
CA ARG A 90 -12.15 -3.66 -7.83
C ARG A 90 -12.23 -2.14 -7.68
N ALA A 91 -13.23 -1.52 -8.30
CA ALA A 91 -13.38 -0.06 -8.23
C ALA A 91 -13.68 0.46 -6.81
N PRO A 92 -14.65 -0.09 -6.05
CA PRO A 92 -14.87 0.34 -4.67
C PRO A 92 -13.66 0.04 -3.77
N ALA A 93 -12.96 -1.09 -3.95
CA ALA A 93 -11.75 -1.40 -3.19
C ALA A 93 -10.62 -0.38 -3.45
N ALA A 94 -10.39 -0.02 -4.71
CA ALA A 94 -9.41 1.00 -5.06
C ALA A 94 -9.77 2.35 -4.45
N PHE A 95 -11.03 2.76 -4.51
CA PHE A 95 -11.49 3.99 -3.86
C PHE A 95 -11.25 3.96 -2.34
N CYS A 96 -11.61 2.88 -1.67
CA CYS A 96 -11.37 2.72 -0.23
C CYS A 96 -9.87 2.77 0.11
N LEU A 97 -9.01 2.12 -0.69
CA LEU A 97 -7.55 2.17 -0.50
C LEU A 97 -6.99 3.57 -0.74
N ILE A 98 -7.49 4.32 -1.72
CA ILE A 98 -7.10 5.72 -1.94
C ILE A 98 -7.45 6.57 -0.71
N VAL A 99 -8.69 6.45 -0.21
CA VAL A 99 -9.11 7.16 1.01
C VAL A 99 -8.24 6.76 2.20
N LEU A 100 -7.94 5.48 2.36
CA LEU A 100 -7.07 4.97 3.42
C LEU A 100 -5.66 5.57 3.32
N LEU A 101 -5.05 5.59 2.13
CA LEU A 101 -3.75 6.21 1.90
C LEU A 101 -3.74 7.70 2.28
N ILE A 102 -4.79 8.43 1.88
CA ILE A 102 -4.93 9.85 2.24
C ILE A 102 -5.06 10.00 3.76
N ALA A 103 -5.87 9.16 4.41
CA ALA A 103 -6.04 9.18 5.88
C ALA A 103 -4.75 8.84 6.63
N MET A 104 -3.88 8.00 6.05
CA MET A 104 -2.58 7.64 6.63
C MET A 104 -1.47 8.67 6.35
N PHE A 105 -1.72 9.66 5.49
CA PHE A 105 -0.72 10.67 5.14
C PHE A 105 -0.18 11.45 6.34
N PRO A 106 -0.99 11.90 7.32
CA PRO A 106 -0.49 12.57 8.53
C PRO A 106 0.53 11.72 9.31
N ALA A 107 0.34 10.39 9.36
CA ALA A 107 1.30 9.48 9.98
C ALA A 107 2.63 9.44 9.21
N ASN A 108 2.58 9.48 7.89
CA ASN A 108 3.76 9.56 7.03
C ASN A 108 4.53 10.87 7.22
N VAL A 109 3.81 12.00 7.35
CA VAL A 109 4.39 13.32 7.65
C VAL A 109 5.07 13.29 9.02
N LYS A 110 4.38 12.77 10.05
CA LYS A 110 4.94 12.65 11.41
C LYS A 110 6.22 11.80 11.42
N ALA A 111 6.22 10.65 10.74
CA ALA A 111 7.40 9.78 10.67
C ALA A 111 8.62 10.46 10.07
N ALA A 112 8.41 11.28 9.03
CA ALA A 112 9.48 12.04 8.39
C ALA A 112 9.94 13.21 9.24
N ARG A 113 9.00 13.95 9.85
CA ARG A 113 9.28 15.11 10.71
C ARG A 113 10.05 14.72 11.97
N ASP A 114 9.59 13.66 12.64
CA ASP A 114 10.15 13.21 13.91
C ASP A 114 11.37 12.28 13.70
N ARG A 115 11.79 12.08 12.46
CA ARG A 115 12.94 11.21 12.06
C ARG A 115 12.86 9.83 12.73
N LEU A 116 11.66 9.24 12.75
CA LEU A 116 11.44 7.95 13.38
C LEU A 116 12.28 6.85 12.73
N THR A 117 12.63 5.84 13.49
CA THR A 117 13.28 4.64 12.97
C THR A 117 12.26 3.52 12.80
N LEU A 118 12.31 2.83 11.67
CA LEU A 118 11.48 1.68 11.33
C LEU A 118 12.42 0.49 11.12
N ARG A 119 12.28 -0.57 11.91
CA ARG A 119 13.17 -1.74 11.89
C ARG A 119 14.65 -1.36 12.06
N GLY A 120 14.95 -0.40 12.93
CA GLY A 120 16.31 0.07 13.17
C GLY A 120 16.92 0.95 12.07
N LYS A 121 16.17 1.26 10.99
CA LYS A 121 16.59 2.16 9.91
C LYS A 121 15.78 3.45 9.96
N PRO A 122 16.37 4.61 9.62
CA PRO A 122 15.63 5.85 9.57
C PRO A 122 14.46 5.74 8.57
N ALA A 123 13.32 6.29 8.96
CA ALA A 123 12.17 6.38 8.06
C ALA A 123 12.54 7.18 6.82
N ALA A 124 11.97 6.80 5.68
CA ALA A 124 12.19 7.52 4.44
C ALA A 124 11.81 9.01 4.61
N PRO A 125 12.57 9.95 4.07
CA PRO A 125 12.29 11.37 4.19
C PRO A 125 11.00 11.75 3.46
N PHE A 126 10.43 12.89 3.83
CA PHE A 126 9.14 13.35 3.29
C PHE A 126 9.14 13.47 1.76
N TRP A 127 10.22 14.01 1.16
CA TRP A 127 10.34 14.17 -0.29
C TRP A 127 10.32 12.85 -1.07
N LEU A 128 10.54 11.71 -0.39
CA LEU A 128 10.40 10.38 -0.98
C LEU A 128 9.03 9.76 -0.68
N ARG A 129 8.49 9.97 0.54
CA ARG A 129 7.19 9.41 0.96
C ARG A 129 6.02 10.02 0.22
N ALA A 130 6.02 11.34 0.00
CA ALA A 130 4.94 12.03 -0.70
C ALA A 130 4.81 11.59 -2.17
N PRO A 131 5.88 11.55 -3.00
CA PRO A 131 5.79 11.02 -4.36
C PRO A 131 5.40 9.54 -4.41
N MET A 132 5.91 8.72 -3.47
CA MET A 132 5.50 7.31 -3.39
C MET A 132 3.99 7.16 -3.17
N GLN A 133 3.43 7.95 -2.28
CA GLN A 133 1.99 7.91 -2.02
C GLN A 133 1.19 8.39 -3.23
N MET A 134 1.63 9.46 -3.89
CA MET A 134 1.02 9.92 -5.14
C MET A 134 1.07 8.84 -6.24
N LEU A 135 2.18 8.12 -6.34
CA LEU A 135 2.33 6.99 -7.26
C LEU A 135 1.29 5.90 -6.96
N PHE A 136 1.13 5.50 -5.70
CA PHE A 136 0.16 4.45 -5.33
C PHE A 136 -1.28 4.88 -5.60
N VAL A 137 -1.65 6.12 -5.26
CA VAL A 137 -2.97 6.68 -5.56
C VAL A 137 -3.20 6.74 -7.08
N GLY A 138 -2.23 7.23 -7.84
CA GLY A 138 -2.31 7.30 -9.30
C GLY A 138 -2.43 5.93 -9.96
N LEU A 139 -1.67 4.94 -9.50
CA LEU A 139 -1.74 3.57 -10.01
C LEU A 139 -3.06 2.88 -9.66
N LEU A 140 -3.58 3.07 -8.42
CA LEU A 140 -4.91 2.58 -8.04
C LEU A 140 -5.99 3.15 -8.95
N TRP A 141 -5.99 4.45 -9.15
CA TRP A 141 -6.93 5.11 -10.05
C TRP A 141 -6.81 4.59 -11.48
N TRP A 142 -5.60 4.64 -12.03
CA TRP A 142 -5.37 4.26 -13.43
C TRP A 142 -5.69 2.78 -13.70
N SER A 143 -5.27 1.87 -12.82
CA SER A 143 -5.46 0.43 -13.03
C SER A 143 -6.91 -0.02 -12.92
N THR A 144 -7.78 0.78 -12.32
CA THR A 144 -9.21 0.48 -12.15
C THR A 144 -10.11 1.24 -13.09
N ALA A 145 -9.60 2.30 -13.73
CA ALA A 145 -10.31 3.09 -14.73
C ALA A 145 -10.21 2.49 -16.15
N HIS A 146 -9.32 1.50 -16.36
CA HIS A 146 -9.05 0.81 -17.63
C HIS A 146 -9.11 -0.68 -17.42
#